data_47de6ce29752a6462495c95ad7484209
#
_entry.id   47de6ce29752a6462495c95ad7484209
#
_cell.length_a   1.000
_cell.length_b   1.000
_cell.length_c   1.000
_cell.angle_alpha   90.00
_cell.angle_beta   90.00
_cell.angle_gamma   90.00
#
_symmetry.space_group_name_H-M   'P 1'
#
loop_
_entity.id
_entity.type
_entity.pdbx_description
1 polymer ?
#
loop_
_entity_poly.entity_id
_entity_poly.type
_entity_poly.pdbx_seq_one_letter_code
_entity_poly.pdbx_strand_id
1 'polypeptide(L)'
;MVCSKEAITLNSDDIAINKEKCTLCGLCSSICPVGAIKYDYKPYGFTKGEDFFYLCEASVQKGYSSCLGWLDIGQILSAFSKEQIKRVVLSPGNCRQCFPEVIGELEKKANICNEILSHFRKDKKIVIEALSKNSFDRQEILNFFKDKVFYNLKNEVLSPILERFNYKNKRQLLIALKSLGEIKDEWVESYLLPWGELEIDSNKCDFCGTCFKLCPSGSLFFKEENESNYIFQKPSECSKCNLCIEVCGKNALSFLPKNNLKEFIEEKEKLLVGRVKKKCLRCNGSFIDSLENEICIHCRNNEILSKDIKELMKSLG
;
A
#
# COMPACT_ATOMS: atom_id res chain seq x y z
N MET A 1 -16.37 -3.10 -5.26
CA MET A 1 -16.08 -1.81 -5.95
C MET A 1 -16.30 -0.68 -4.94
N VAL A 2 -15.34 0.25 -4.79
CA VAL A 2 -15.39 1.26 -3.70
C VAL A 2 -16.32 2.43 -4.00
N CYS A 3 -16.57 2.71 -5.28
CA CYS A 3 -17.42 3.83 -5.68
C CYS A 3 -18.90 3.45 -5.65
N SER A 4 -19.62 3.86 -4.61
CA SER A 4 -21.08 3.64 -4.49
C SER A 4 -21.91 4.36 -5.56
N LYS A 5 -21.31 5.34 -6.26
CA LYS A 5 -21.93 6.07 -7.38
C LYS A 5 -21.58 5.49 -8.75
N GLU A 6 -20.82 4.38 -8.77
CA GLU A 6 -20.39 3.75 -10.03
C GLU A 6 -19.78 4.75 -11.03
N ALA A 7 -19.05 5.74 -10.49
CA ALA A 7 -18.41 6.76 -11.30
C ALA A 7 -17.08 6.30 -11.93
N ILE A 8 -16.57 5.12 -11.52
CA ILE A 8 -15.31 4.57 -12.02
C ILE A 8 -15.62 3.43 -12.98
N THR A 9 -15.13 3.54 -14.20
CA THR A 9 -15.22 2.49 -15.22
C THR A 9 -13.82 2.04 -15.63
N LEU A 10 -13.67 0.73 -15.81
CA LEU A 10 -12.45 0.13 -16.35
C LEU A 10 -12.69 -0.17 -17.83
N ASN A 11 -11.93 0.47 -18.69
CA ASN A 11 -11.82 0.14 -20.10
C ASN A 11 -10.60 -0.79 -20.29
N SER A 12 -10.44 -1.37 -21.48
CA SER A 12 -9.32 -2.28 -21.78
C SER A 12 -7.94 -1.72 -21.40
N ASP A 13 -7.76 -0.42 -21.54
CA ASP A 13 -6.45 0.25 -21.44
C ASP A 13 -6.40 1.37 -20.39
N ASP A 14 -7.56 1.76 -19.80
CA ASP A 14 -7.61 2.94 -18.94
C ASP A 14 -8.71 2.90 -17.89
N ILE A 15 -8.54 3.72 -16.85
CA ILE A 15 -9.52 3.97 -15.80
C ILE A 15 -10.18 5.32 -16.10
N ALA A 16 -11.47 5.30 -16.41
CA ALA A 16 -12.24 6.51 -16.64
C ALA A 16 -13.09 6.90 -15.44
N ILE A 17 -13.18 8.20 -15.14
CA ILE A 17 -14.03 8.75 -14.08
C ILE A 17 -15.14 9.58 -14.71
N ASN A 18 -16.38 9.14 -14.55
CA ASN A 18 -17.55 9.90 -14.96
C ASN A 18 -17.73 11.09 -14.02
N LYS A 19 -17.51 12.31 -14.53
CA LYS A 19 -17.58 13.57 -13.77
C LYS A 19 -18.99 13.90 -13.25
N GLU A 20 -20.02 13.46 -13.94
CA GLU A 20 -21.42 13.72 -13.56
C GLU A 20 -21.86 12.85 -12.39
N LYS A 21 -21.33 11.62 -12.32
CA LYS A 21 -21.59 10.68 -11.21
C LYS A 21 -20.65 10.90 -10.05
N CYS A 22 -19.47 11.45 -10.28
CA CYS A 22 -18.43 11.60 -9.27
C CYS A 22 -18.78 12.72 -8.28
N THR A 23 -18.95 12.35 -7.02
CA THR A 23 -19.27 13.26 -5.93
C THR A 23 -18.07 13.80 -5.18
N LEU A 24 -16.86 13.52 -5.65
CA LEU A 24 -15.59 13.95 -5.04
C LEU A 24 -15.41 13.51 -3.57
N CYS A 25 -16.01 12.39 -3.16
CA CYS A 25 -15.88 11.89 -1.79
C CYS A 25 -14.47 11.41 -1.41
N GLY A 26 -13.60 11.13 -2.38
CA GLY A 26 -12.19 10.82 -2.19
C GLY A 26 -11.85 9.40 -1.78
N LEU A 27 -12.81 8.53 -1.50
CA LEU A 27 -12.55 7.16 -1.06
C LEU A 27 -11.66 6.38 -2.03
N CYS A 28 -11.92 6.48 -3.32
CA CYS A 28 -11.14 5.76 -4.34
C CYS A 28 -9.66 6.16 -4.35
N SER A 29 -9.34 7.43 -4.08
CA SER A 29 -7.95 7.90 -3.97
C SER A 29 -7.28 7.42 -2.69
N SER A 30 -7.98 7.51 -1.54
CA SER A 30 -7.41 7.19 -0.23
C SER A 30 -7.16 5.70 0.00
N ILE A 31 -7.86 4.83 -0.75
CA ILE A 31 -7.71 3.37 -0.63
C ILE A 31 -6.99 2.75 -1.83
N CYS A 32 -6.68 3.52 -2.87
CA CYS A 32 -5.96 2.99 -4.04
C CYS A 32 -4.56 2.51 -3.64
N PRO A 33 -4.26 1.20 -3.71
CA PRO A 33 -3.02 0.64 -3.18
C PRO A 33 -1.79 1.10 -3.97
N VAL A 34 -1.97 1.47 -5.23
CA VAL A 34 -0.89 1.92 -6.12
C VAL A 34 -0.92 3.42 -6.39
N GLY A 35 -1.83 4.17 -5.76
CA GLY A 35 -1.94 5.62 -5.93
C GLY A 35 -2.24 6.08 -7.37
N ALA A 36 -2.90 5.23 -8.18
CA ALA A 36 -3.25 5.54 -9.57
C ALA A 36 -4.28 6.68 -9.66
N ILE A 37 -5.17 6.78 -8.68
CA ILE A 37 -6.17 7.85 -8.63
C ILE A 37 -5.61 8.98 -7.77
N LYS A 38 -5.32 10.10 -8.41
CA LYS A 38 -4.73 11.29 -7.78
C LYS A 38 -5.73 12.42 -7.76
N TYR A 39 -5.67 13.20 -6.69
CA TYR A 39 -6.37 14.47 -6.60
C TYR A 39 -5.53 15.44 -5.75
N ASP A 40 -5.41 16.68 -6.19
CA ASP A 40 -4.67 17.72 -5.46
C ASP A 40 -5.50 18.31 -4.33
N TYR A 41 -5.96 17.43 -3.44
CA TYR A 41 -6.74 17.80 -2.31
C TYR A 41 -5.92 17.76 -1.02
N LYS A 42 -6.04 18.82 -0.21
CA LYS A 42 -5.42 18.89 1.11
C LYS A 42 -6.53 18.91 2.16
N PRO A 43 -6.61 17.87 3.01
CA PRO A 43 -7.57 17.89 4.12
C PRO A 43 -7.28 19.06 5.04
N TYR A 44 -8.34 19.73 5.49
CA TYR A 44 -8.22 20.81 6.46
C TYR A 44 -8.06 20.23 7.86
N GLY A 45 -6.99 20.68 8.54
CA GLY A 45 -6.76 20.31 9.93
C GLY A 45 -6.18 21.49 10.72
N PHE A 46 -6.48 21.54 12.00
CA PHE A 46 -5.95 22.54 12.92
C PHE A 46 -5.65 21.95 14.29
N THR A 47 -4.84 22.64 15.06
CA THR A 47 -4.42 22.25 16.41
C THR A 47 -5.13 23.11 17.45
N LYS A 48 -5.67 22.48 18.51
CA LYS A 48 -6.18 23.16 19.70
C LYS A 48 -5.67 22.40 20.93
N GLY A 49 -4.74 23.01 21.68
CA GLY A 49 -4.06 22.34 22.78
C GLY A 49 -3.27 21.11 22.32
N GLU A 50 -3.55 19.97 22.93
CA GLU A 50 -2.94 18.66 22.58
C GLU A 50 -3.73 17.89 21.52
N ASP A 51 -4.80 18.48 20.97
CA ASP A 51 -5.67 17.86 19.98
C ASP A 51 -5.40 18.41 18.59
N PHE A 52 -5.43 17.52 17.58
CA PHE A 52 -5.46 17.88 16.18
C PHE A 52 -6.79 17.46 15.56
N PHE A 53 -7.45 18.38 14.88
CA PHE A 53 -8.78 18.19 14.30
C PHE A 53 -8.71 18.11 12.79
N TYR A 54 -9.31 17.07 12.20
CA TYR A 54 -9.71 17.03 10.81
C TYR A 54 -11.23 17.24 10.71
N LEU A 55 -11.65 18.29 10.01
CA LEU A 55 -13.07 18.65 9.88
C LEU A 55 -13.59 18.35 8.47
N CYS A 56 -14.82 17.86 8.42
CA CYS A 56 -15.59 17.83 7.17
C CYS A 56 -16.11 19.25 6.88
N GLU A 57 -15.77 19.84 5.75
CA GLU A 57 -16.22 21.19 5.37
C GLU A 57 -17.74 21.31 5.26
N ALA A 58 -18.44 20.23 4.84
CA ALA A 58 -19.90 20.25 4.79
C ALA A 58 -20.55 20.47 6.16
N SER A 59 -19.80 20.24 7.27
CA SER A 59 -20.27 20.58 8.62
C SER A 59 -20.10 22.07 8.96
N VAL A 60 -19.27 22.81 8.22
CA VAL A 60 -18.88 24.19 8.53
C VAL A 60 -19.43 25.21 7.51
N GLN A 61 -19.49 24.87 6.23
CA GLN A 61 -19.98 25.77 5.16
C GLN A 61 -20.78 25.03 4.08
N LYS A 62 -21.89 25.69 3.61
CA LYS A 62 -22.60 25.26 2.40
C LYS A 62 -21.80 25.66 1.17
N GLY A 63 -21.31 24.70 0.40
CA GLY A 63 -20.85 24.96 -0.99
C GLY A 63 -19.46 24.49 -1.39
N TYR A 64 -18.59 24.04 -0.49
CA TYR A 64 -17.31 23.41 -0.82
C TYR A 64 -17.13 22.15 0.00
N SER A 65 -16.87 21.03 -0.68
CA SER A 65 -16.92 19.72 -0.03
C SER A 65 -15.52 19.10 0.12
N SER A 66 -14.85 19.44 1.20
CA SER A 66 -13.73 18.67 1.68
C SER A 66 -14.25 17.50 2.50
N CYS A 67 -14.37 16.34 1.88
CA CYS A 67 -14.79 15.13 2.55
C CYS A 67 -13.62 14.48 3.28
N LEU A 68 -13.83 13.95 4.50
CA LEU A 68 -12.79 13.20 5.21
C LEU A 68 -12.47 11.85 4.56
N GLY A 69 -13.27 11.41 3.60
CA GLY A 69 -12.98 10.23 2.77
C GLY A 69 -11.63 10.28 2.06
N TRP A 70 -11.08 11.48 1.84
CA TRP A 70 -9.76 11.68 1.27
C TRP A 70 -8.60 11.31 2.20
N LEU A 71 -8.82 11.26 3.51
CA LEU A 71 -7.78 10.94 4.47
C LEU A 71 -7.33 9.50 4.32
N ASP A 72 -6.06 9.29 4.08
CA ASP A 72 -5.40 7.99 4.20
C ASP A 72 -4.75 7.82 5.58
N ILE A 73 -4.30 6.60 5.88
CA ILE A 73 -3.67 6.27 7.17
C ILE A 73 -2.42 7.11 7.42
N GLY A 74 -1.60 7.36 6.39
CA GLY A 74 -0.39 8.18 6.50
C GLY A 74 -0.70 9.62 6.85
N GLN A 75 -1.74 10.20 6.24
CA GLN A 75 -2.21 11.56 6.54
C GLN A 75 -2.73 11.66 7.98
N ILE A 76 -3.54 10.71 8.44
CA ILE A 76 -4.06 10.68 9.80
C ILE A 76 -2.91 10.61 10.81
N LEU A 77 -1.98 9.68 10.63
CA LEU A 77 -0.83 9.50 11.53
C LEU A 77 0.15 10.67 11.47
N SER A 78 0.27 11.37 10.33
CA SER A 78 1.17 12.52 10.20
C SER A 78 0.79 13.72 11.10
N ALA A 79 -0.46 13.78 11.56
CA ALA A 79 -0.87 14.79 12.54
C ALA A 79 -0.07 14.70 13.85
N PHE A 80 0.43 13.51 14.19
CA PHE A 80 1.27 13.28 15.36
C PHE A 80 2.75 13.66 15.18
N SER A 81 3.15 14.16 14.03
CA SER A 81 4.53 14.67 13.82
C SER A 81 4.87 15.84 14.73
N LYS A 82 3.86 16.56 15.22
CA LYS A 82 4.01 17.51 16.31
C LYS A 82 3.96 16.74 17.62
N GLU A 83 5.04 16.78 18.41
CA GLU A 83 5.17 16.02 19.66
C GLU A 83 4.07 16.28 20.67
N GLN A 84 3.59 17.54 20.74
CA GLN A 84 2.53 17.97 21.64
C GLN A 84 1.17 17.31 21.37
N ILE A 85 0.95 16.76 20.17
CA ILE A 85 -0.34 16.17 19.81
C ILE A 85 -0.47 14.79 20.44
N LYS A 86 -1.48 14.64 21.28
CA LYS A 86 -1.85 13.37 21.93
C LYS A 86 -3.11 12.75 21.31
N ARG A 87 -4.00 13.58 20.78
CA ARG A 87 -5.28 13.13 20.23
C ARG A 87 -5.52 13.71 18.84
N VAL A 88 -5.93 12.86 17.90
CA VAL A 88 -6.41 13.27 16.58
C VAL A 88 -7.90 13.02 16.52
N VAL A 89 -8.65 14.08 16.26
CA VAL A 89 -10.11 14.05 16.18
C VAL A 89 -10.52 14.11 14.71
N LEU A 90 -11.17 13.07 14.24
CA LEU A 90 -11.83 13.04 12.93
C LEU A 90 -13.28 13.48 13.14
N SER A 91 -13.63 14.69 12.69
CA SER A 91 -14.99 15.22 12.87
C SER A 91 -15.79 15.15 11.58
N PRO A 92 -16.56 14.06 11.37
CA PRO A 92 -17.42 13.92 10.21
C PRO A 92 -18.60 14.90 10.30
N GLY A 93 -19.08 15.37 9.16
CA GLY A 93 -20.36 16.02 9.04
C GLY A 93 -21.51 15.01 9.04
N ASN A 94 -22.62 15.37 8.41
CA ASN A 94 -23.75 14.46 8.26
C ASN A 94 -23.50 13.42 7.14
N CYS A 95 -22.51 12.55 7.33
CA CYS A 95 -22.13 11.54 6.35
C CYS A 95 -23.27 10.61 5.96
N ARG A 96 -24.21 10.34 6.88
CA ARG A 96 -25.38 9.50 6.58
C ARG A 96 -26.25 10.07 5.46
N GLN A 97 -26.30 11.39 5.33
CA GLN A 97 -27.03 12.06 4.24
C GLN A 97 -26.17 12.30 3.00
N CYS A 98 -24.85 12.50 3.18
CA CYS A 98 -23.94 12.76 2.06
C CYS A 98 -23.44 11.46 1.43
N PHE A 99 -22.60 10.74 2.15
CA PHE A 99 -21.87 9.54 1.71
C PHE A 99 -21.77 8.56 2.87
N PRO A 100 -22.76 7.68 3.07
CA PRO A 100 -22.79 6.75 4.20
C PRO A 100 -21.54 5.86 4.29
N GLU A 101 -20.96 5.50 3.15
CA GLU A 101 -19.78 4.66 3.07
C GLU A 101 -18.52 5.31 3.68
N VAL A 102 -18.47 6.64 3.69
CA VAL A 102 -17.32 7.37 4.22
C VAL A 102 -17.15 7.15 5.72
N ILE A 103 -18.23 7.12 6.49
CA ILE A 103 -18.12 6.95 7.95
C ILE A 103 -17.55 5.56 8.29
N GLY A 104 -18.02 4.51 7.63
CA GLY A 104 -17.52 3.15 7.85
C GLY A 104 -16.02 3.01 7.48
N GLU A 105 -15.58 3.68 6.41
CA GLU A 105 -14.16 3.69 6.04
C GLU A 105 -13.30 4.54 6.98
N LEU A 106 -13.83 5.64 7.53
CA LEU A 106 -13.13 6.42 8.57
C LEU A 106 -12.97 5.60 9.85
N GLU A 107 -13.99 4.86 10.28
CA GLU A 107 -13.93 3.97 11.44
C GLU A 107 -12.86 2.90 11.26
N LYS A 108 -12.81 2.25 10.10
CA LYS A 108 -11.77 1.27 9.77
C LYS A 108 -10.37 1.90 9.84
N LYS A 109 -10.18 3.07 9.21
CA LYS A 109 -8.89 3.78 9.22
C LYS A 109 -8.48 4.20 10.62
N ALA A 110 -9.42 4.71 11.43
CA ALA A 110 -9.17 5.09 12.82
C ALA A 110 -8.75 3.86 13.67
N ASN A 111 -9.42 2.73 13.51
CA ASN A 111 -9.08 1.49 14.19
C ASN A 111 -7.70 0.98 13.78
N ILE A 112 -7.37 0.95 12.49
CA ILE A 112 -6.04 0.59 11.98
C ILE A 112 -4.96 1.52 12.56
N CYS A 113 -5.20 2.83 12.56
CA CYS A 113 -4.26 3.79 13.12
C CYS A 113 -4.07 3.61 14.64
N ASN A 114 -5.15 3.36 15.40
CA ASN A 114 -5.07 3.11 16.83
C ASN A 114 -4.32 1.81 17.14
N GLU A 115 -4.52 0.76 16.34
CA GLU A 115 -3.74 -0.47 16.44
C GLU A 115 -2.26 -0.20 16.20
N ILE A 116 -1.91 0.50 15.13
CA ILE A 116 -0.52 0.91 14.86
C ILE A 116 0.05 1.71 16.05
N LEU A 117 -0.70 2.68 16.58
CA LEU A 117 -0.27 3.52 17.69
C LEU A 117 -0.01 2.70 18.97
N SER A 118 -0.74 1.62 19.19
CA SER A 118 -0.55 0.72 20.36
C SER A 118 0.84 0.06 20.41
N HIS A 119 1.51 -0.05 19.25
CA HIS A 119 2.86 -0.60 19.11
C HIS A 119 3.96 0.41 19.44
N PHE A 120 3.62 1.67 19.73
CA PHE A 120 4.57 2.71 20.14
C PHE A 120 4.44 3.02 21.64
N ARG A 121 5.52 3.57 22.23
CA ARG A 121 5.57 3.88 23.69
C ARG A 121 4.82 5.16 24.09
N LYS A 122 4.25 5.90 23.13
CA LYS A 122 3.55 7.16 23.39
C LYS A 122 2.05 6.92 23.49
N ASP A 123 1.40 7.50 24.50
CA ASP A 123 -0.06 7.48 24.63
C ASP A 123 -0.70 8.46 23.64
N LYS A 124 -0.98 7.96 22.45
CA LYS A 124 -1.59 8.70 21.34
C LYS A 124 -2.82 7.96 20.86
N LYS A 125 -3.88 8.68 20.52
CA LYS A 125 -5.12 8.06 20.03
C LYS A 125 -5.84 8.88 18.97
N ILE A 126 -6.64 8.18 18.16
CA ILE A 126 -7.53 8.75 17.17
C ILE A 126 -8.96 8.47 17.60
N VAL A 127 -9.79 9.49 17.52
CA VAL A 127 -11.22 9.43 17.87
C VAL A 127 -12.07 9.99 16.72
N ILE A 128 -13.28 9.49 16.61
CA ILE A 128 -14.28 10.05 15.69
C ILE A 128 -15.35 10.72 16.54
N GLU A 129 -15.43 12.04 16.47
CA GLU A 129 -16.34 12.84 17.27
C GLU A 129 -17.06 13.87 16.39
N ALA A 130 -18.38 13.85 16.40
CA ALA A 130 -19.17 14.90 15.78
C ALA A 130 -19.08 16.15 16.63
N LEU A 131 -18.47 17.20 16.11
CA LEU A 131 -18.40 18.49 16.81
C LEU A 131 -19.72 19.25 16.64
N SER A 132 -20.24 19.79 17.76
CA SER A 132 -21.39 20.69 17.71
C SER A 132 -20.96 22.04 17.14
N LYS A 133 -21.91 22.78 16.52
CA LYS A 133 -21.64 24.14 15.99
C LYS A 133 -21.09 25.13 17.05
N ASN A 134 -21.28 24.83 18.33
CA ASN A 134 -20.83 25.66 19.46
C ASN A 134 -19.45 25.22 20.02
N SER A 135 -18.82 24.19 19.43
CA SER A 135 -17.52 23.68 19.92
C SER A 135 -16.34 24.61 19.62
N PHE A 136 -16.55 25.56 18.70
CA PHE A 136 -15.55 26.58 18.33
C PHE A 136 -16.20 27.96 18.31
N ASP A 137 -15.46 28.97 18.82
CA ASP A 137 -15.91 30.33 18.68
C ASP A 137 -15.70 30.81 17.22
N ARG A 138 -16.38 31.92 16.88
CA ARG A 138 -16.34 32.48 15.52
C ARG A 138 -14.92 32.95 15.16
N GLN A 139 -14.13 33.35 16.12
CA GLN A 139 -12.76 33.83 15.95
C GLN A 139 -11.82 32.65 15.70
N GLU A 140 -12.01 31.53 16.42
CA GLU A 140 -11.28 30.28 16.19
C GLU A 140 -11.52 29.74 14.76
N ILE A 141 -12.77 29.80 14.30
CA ILE A 141 -13.14 29.43 12.94
C ILE A 141 -12.51 30.38 11.91
N LEU A 142 -12.51 31.70 12.15
CA LEU A 142 -11.91 32.70 11.27
C LEU A 142 -10.37 32.58 11.24
N ASN A 143 -9.74 32.31 12.38
CA ASN A 143 -8.30 32.08 12.46
C ASN A 143 -7.92 30.76 11.76
N PHE A 144 -8.76 29.73 11.85
CA PHE A 144 -8.65 28.50 11.08
C PHE A 144 -8.56 28.74 9.56
N PHE A 145 -9.34 29.68 9.04
CA PHE A 145 -9.27 30.04 7.61
C PHE A 145 -8.08 30.97 7.29
N LYS A 146 -7.56 31.73 8.24
CA LYS A 146 -6.38 32.60 8.06
C LYS A 146 -5.08 31.82 8.18
N ASP A 147 -4.97 30.94 9.14
CA ASP A 147 -3.86 30.01 9.29
C ASP A 147 -4.06 28.83 8.33
N LYS A 148 -3.98 29.09 7.03
CA LYS A 148 -3.73 28.06 6.04
C LYS A 148 -2.36 27.44 6.37
N VAL A 149 -2.32 26.62 7.42
CA VAL A 149 -1.15 25.80 7.72
C VAL A 149 -1.01 24.81 6.58
N PHE A 150 -0.35 25.29 5.53
CA PHE A 150 0.19 24.43 4.52
C PHE A 150 1.15 23.49 5.23
N TYR A 151 0.75 22.26 5.43
CA TYR A 151 1.66 21.18 5.74
C TYR A 151 2.58 21.03 4.51
N ASN A 152 3.55 21.95 4.41
CA ASN A 152 4.65 21.78 3.49
C ASN A 152 5.57 20.72 4.09
N LEU A 153 5.27 19.45 3.82
CA LEU A 153 6.32 18.46 3.77
C LEU A 153 7.31 18.96 2.72
N LYS A 154 8.47 19.41 3.19
CA LYS A 154 9.59 19.78 2.30
C LYS A 154 9.77 18.61 1.34
N ASN A 155 9.61 18.91 0.06
CA ASN A 155 9.90 17.98 -1.03
C ASN A 155 11.39 17.67 -0.99
N GLU A 156 11.79 16.61 -0.29
CA GLU A 156 13.10 16.02 -0.52
C GLU A 156 13.08 15.44 -1.94
N VAL A 157 14.14 15.72 -2.66
CA VAL A 157 14.33 15.35 -4.07
C VAL A 157 14.08 13.85 -4.24
N LEU A 158 13.01 13.50 -4.91
CA LEU A 158 12.67 12.13 -5.28
C LEU A 158 13.55 11.68 -6.44
N SER A 159 14.10 10.48 -6.35
CA SER A 159 14.81 9.87 -7.46
C SER A 159 13.86 9.66 -8.66
N PRO A 160 14.32 9.85 -9.91
CA PRO A 160 13.47 9.75 -11.12
C PRO A 160 12.74 8.42 -11.31
N ILE A 161 13.20 7.34 -10.66
CA ILE A 161 12.60 6.01 -10.72
C ILE A 161 11.26 5.95 -9.95
N LEU A 162 11.12 6.78 -8.90
CA LEU A 162 9.92 6.84 -8.07
C LEU A 162 8.80 7.72 -8.67
N GLU A 163 9.07 8.47 -9.74
CA GLU A 163 8.06 9.29 -10.41
C GLU A 163 7.04 8.49 -11.21
N ARG A 164 7.36 7.26 -11.62
CA ARG A 164 6.44 6.41 -12.42
C ARG A 164 5.18 6.00 -11.66
N PHE A 165 5.28 5.78 -10.35
CA PHE A 165 4.14 5.43 -9.51
C PHE A 165 4.15 6.32 -8.27
N ASN A 166 3.08 7.09 -8.07
CA ASN A 166 3.01 8.08 -7.01
C ASN A 166 2.74 7.41 -5.64
N TYR A 167 3.80 6.86 -5.03
CA TYR A 167 3.80 6.32 -3.67
C TYR A 167 3.73 7.40 -2.58
N LYS A 168 3.20 8.57 -2.89
CA LYS A 168 3.09 9.71 -1.97
C LYS A 168 2.49 9.29 -0.63
N ASN A 169 1.44 8.48 -0.66
CA ASN A 169 0.74 8.03 0.53
C ASN A 169 1.60 7.10 1.41
N LYS A 170 2.42 6.23 0.79
CA LYS A 170 3.31 5.33 1.52
C LYS A 170 4.49 6.05 2.13
N ARG A 171 5.11 6.94 1.38
CA ARG A 171 6.21 7.77 1.90
C ARG A 171 5.73 8.62 3.06
N GLN A 172 4.53 9.18 2.95
CA GLN A 172 3.90 9.94 4.04
C GLN A 172 3.65 9.06 5.26
N LEU A 173 3.16 7.83 5.06
CA LEU A 173 3.01 6.85 6.14
C LEU A 173 4.35 6.52 6.80
N LEU A 174 5.39 6.25 6.02
CA LEU A 174 6.73 5.94 6.55
C LEU A 174 7.30 7.11 7.37
N ILE A 175 7.17 8.34 6.87
CA ILE A 175 7.59 9.55 7.59
C ILE A 175 6.78 9.71 8.89
N ALA A 176 5.47 9.49 8.85
CA ALA A 176 4.61 9.54 10.02
C ALA A 176 5.04 8.51 11.08
N LEU A 177 5.27 7.25 10.67
CA LEU A 177 5.72 6.19 11.58
C LEU A 177 7.08 6.50 12.20
N LYS A 178 8.04 7.01 11.43
CA LYS A 178 9.34 7.45 11.94
C LYS A 178 9.22 8.56 12.99
N SER A 179 8.20 9.41 12.90
CA SER A 179 7.97 10.50 13.87
C SER A 179 7.27 10.05 15.16
N LEU A 180 6.68 8.85 15.21
CA LEU A 180 5.99 8.34 16.39
C LEU A 180 6.94 7.94 17.54
N GLY A 181 8.23 7.70 17.25
CA GLY A 181 9.26 7.41 18.24
C GLY A 181 9.52 5.92 18.43
N GLU A 182 9.84 5.53 19.66
CA GLU A 182 10.24 4.13 19.97
C GLU A 182 9.10 3.12 19.82
N ILE A 183 9.42 2.00 19.19
CA ILE A 183 8.54 0.85 19.02
C ILE A 183 8.57 0.02 20.31
N LYS A 184 7.39 -0.32 20.83
CA LYS A 184 7.19 -1.19 21.98
C LYS A 184 7.07 -2.65 21.56
N ASP A 185 6.30 -2.90 20.50
CA ASP A 185 6.09 -4.22 19.90
C ASP A 185 6.33 -4.12 18.40
N GLU A 186 7.21 -4.96 17.88
CA GLU A 186 7.63 -4.92 16.48
C GLU A 186 6.63 -5.63 15.54
N TRP A 187 5.75 -6.51 16.06
CA TRP A 187 4.91 -7.39 15.26
C TRP A 187 3.46 -6.93 15.20
N VAL A 188 2.99 -6.58 14.01
CA VAL A 188 1.62 -6.10 13.74
C VAL A 188 0.90 -7.07 12.81
N GLU A 189 -0.39 -7.32 13.07
CA GLU A 189 -1.23 -8.15 12.23
C GLU A 189 -1.29 -7.63 10.78
N SER A 190 -0.97 -8.49 9.83
CA SER A 190 -0.82 -8.10 8.42
C SER A 190 -2.10 -7.53 7.82
N TYR A 191 -3.29 -8.04 8.21
CA TYR A 191 -4.56 -7.59 7.64
C TYR A 191 -4.89 -6.13 7.97
N LEU A 192 -4.30 -5.58 9.05
CA LEU A 192 -4.48 -4.19 9.47
C LEU A 192 -3.64 -3.20 8.65
N LEU A 193 -2.59 -3.68 7.97
CA LEU A 193 -1.60 -2.81 7.36
C LEU A 193 -1.84 -2.61 5.86
N PRO A 194 -1.60 -1.40 5.32
CA PRO A 194 -1.66 -1.14 3.89
C PRO A 194 -0.42 -1.62 3.11
N TRP A 195 0.43 -2.40 3.75
CA TRP A 195 1.58 -3.08 3.14
C TRP A 195 1.63 -4.52 3.60
N GLY A 196 2.45 -5.35 2.97
CA GLY A 196 2.59 -6.75 3.34
C GLY A 196 4.00 -7.27 3.16
N GLU A 197 4.42 -8.09 4.09
CA GLU A 197 5.61 -8.93 3.95
C GLU A 197 5.22 -10.25 3.31
N LEU A 198 6.03 -10.67 2.35
CA LEU A 198 5.83 -11.90 1.61
C LEU A 198 6.76 -13.00 2.13
N GLU A 199 6.31 -14.22 1.96
CA GLU A 199 7.13 -15.42 2.00
C GLU A 199 7.04 -16.16 0.67
N ILE A 200 8.08 -16.88 0.33
CA ILE A 200 8.14 -17.77 -0.84
C ILE A 200 8.41 -19.20 -0.37
N ASP A 201 7.48 -20.11 -0.69
CA ASP A 201 7.72 -21.53 -0.55
C ASP A 201 8.81 -21.96 -1.54
N SER A 202 9.99 -22.20 -1.01
CA SER A 202 11.16 -22.55 -1.82
C SER A 202 10.99 -23.85 -2.60
N ASN A 203 10.15 -24.77 -2.14
CA ASN A 203 9.92 -26.06 -2.81
C ASN A 203 8.99 -25.91 -4.02
N LYS A 204 8.09 -24.93 -4.01
CA LYS A 204 7.17 -24.65 -5.12
C LYS A 204 7.74 -23.66 -6.13
N CYS A 205 8.59 -22.74 -5.69
CA CYS A 205 9.12 -21.68 -6.53
C CYS A 205 10.10 -22.21 -7.57
N ASP A 206 9.75 -22.12 -8.86
CA ASP A 206 10.59 -22.48 -10.00
C ASP A 206 11.50 -21.35 -10.49
N PHE A 207 11.53 -20.23 -9.77
CA PHE A 207 12.35 -19.06 -10.06
C PHE A 207 12.06 -18.38 -11.43
N CYS A 208 10.82 -18.49 -11.94
CA CYS A 208 10.43 -17.94 -13.26
C CYS A 208 10.51 -16.41 -13.36
N GLY A 209 10.53 -15.73 -12.24
CA GLY A 209 10.72 -14.26 -12.16
C GLY A 209 9.46 -13.44 -12.46
N THR A 210 8.32 -14.03 -12.74
CA THR A 210 7.08 -13.32 -13.06
C THR A 210 6.67 -12.35 -11.95
N CYS A 211 6.80 -12.77 -10.68
CA CYS A 211 6.39 -11.97 -9.52
C CYS A 211 7.14 -10.63 -9.40
N PHE A 212 8.46 -10.60 -9.62
CA PHE A 212 9.22 -9.36 -9.52
C PHE A 212 9.16 -8.53 -10.82
N LYS A 213 9.04 -9.16 -11.98
CA LYS A 213 8.90 -8.45 -13.26
C LYS A 213 7.59 -7.68 -13.37
N LEU A 214 6.53 -8.22 -12.79
CA LEU A 214 5.20 -7.61 -12.80
C LEU A 214 4.88 -6.80 -11.55
N CYS A 215 5.78 -6.72 -10.56
CA CYS A 215 5.56 -5.92 -9.35
C CYS A 215 5.45 -4.42 -9.69
N PRO A 216 4.24 -3.81 -9.58
CA PRO A 216 4.06 -2.42 -10.01
C PRO A 216 4.79 -1.42 -9.11
N SER A 217 5.11 -1.84 -7.89
CA SER A 217 5.81 -1.01 -6.91
C SER A 217 7.33 -1.20 -6.90
N GLY A 218 7.83 -2.22 -7.59
CA GLY A 218 9.25 -2.57 -7.49
C GLY A 218 9.66 -3.15 -6.12
N SER A 219 8.67 -3.40 -5.23
CA SER A 219 8.94 -4.00 -3.91
C SER A 219 9.61 -5.37 -4.01
N LEU A 220 9.25 -6.15 -5.02
CA LEU A 220 9.95 -7.39 -5.37
C LEU A 220 10.99 -7.11 -6.42
N PHE A 221 12.20 -7.56 -6.21
CA PHE A 221 13.32 -7.35 -7.13
C PHE A 221 14.32 -8.50 -7.09
N PHE A 222 15.15 -8.53 -8.10
CA PHE A 222 16.13 -9.56 -8.34
C PHE A 222 17.55 -9.03 -8.12
N LYS A 223 18.40 -9.83 -7.49
CA LYS A 223 19.84 -9.61 -7.42
C LYS A 223 20.58 -10.86 -7.85
N GLU A 224 21.67 -10.65 -8.57
CA GLU A 224 22.62 -11.68 -8.95
C GLU A 224 23.95 -11.42 -8.26
N GLU A 225 24.44 -12.40 -7.49
CA GLU A 225 25.69 -12.33 -6.76
C GLU A 225 26.41 -13.68 -6.84
N ASN A 226 27.66 -13.70 -7.31
CA ASN A 226 28.56 -14.86 -7.27
C ASN A 226 27.89 -16.20 -7.72
N GLU A 227 27.41 -16.29 -8.94
CA GLU A 227 26.74 -17.48 -9.50
C GLU A 227 25.41 -17.86 -8.80
N SER A 228 24.93 -17.04 -7.88
CA SER A 228 23.66 -17.21 -7.21
C SER A 228 22.69 -16.11 -7.58
N ASN A 229 21.43 -16.45 -7.63
CA ASN A 229 20.34 -15.55 -7.94
C ASN A 229 19.38 -15.48 -6.76
N TYR A 230 18.93 -14.27 -6.45
CA TYR A 230 18.13 -13.98 -5.26
C TYR A 230 16.92 -13.16 -5.62
N ILE A 231 15.79 -13.48 -5.00
CA ILE A 231 14.60 -12.63 -5.00
C ILE A 231 14.48 -12.00 -3.63
N PHE A 232 14.46 -10.67 -3.62
CA PHE A 232 14.29 -9.85 -2.43
C PHE A 232 12.95 -9.15 -2.44
N GLN A 233 12.51 -8.78 -1.26
CA GLN A 233 11.41 -7.84 -1.06
C GLN A 233 11.90 -6.65 -0.22
N LYS A 234 11.43 -5.45 -0.56
CA LYS A 234 11.45 -4.27 0.30
C LYS A 234 10.02 -3.98 0.76
N PRO A 235 9.62 -4.41 1.97
CA PRO A 235 8.24 -4.30 2.46
C PRO A 235 7.70 -2.87 2.46
N SER A 236 8.56 -1.88 2.75
CA SER A 236 8.19 -0.46 2.73
C SER A 236 7.69 0.03 1.37
N GLU A 237 7.99 -0.65 0.29
CA GLU A 237 7.50 -0.36 -1.05
C GLU A 237 6.33 -1.25 -1.49
N CYS A 238 6.00 -2.32 -0.75
CA CYS A 238 4.90 -3.23 -1.09
C CYS A 238 3.53 -2.55 -0.96
N SER A 239 2.70 -2.51 -2.01
CA SER A 239 1.36 -1.94 -1.99
C SER A 239 0.25 -2.94 -1.63
N LYS A 240 0.63 -4.17 -1.31
CA LYS A 240 -0.32 -5.25 -0.97
C LYS A 240 -1.43 -5.45 -2.03
N CYS A 241 -1.07 -5.25 -3.30
CA CYS A 241 -2.01 -5.35 -4.43
C CYS A 241 -2.32 -6.80 -4.85
N ASN A 242 -1.71 -7.79 -4.23
CA ASN A 242 -1.86 -9.24 -4.49
C ASN A 242 -1.34 -9.71 -5.86
N LEU A 243 -0.99 -8.84 -6.77
CA LEU A 243 -0.65 -9.23 -8.15
C LEU A 243 0.42 -10.33 -8.21
N CYS A 244 1.48 -10.24 -7.38
CA CYS A 244 2.55 -11.24 -7.35
C CYS A 244 2.06 -12.63 -6.92
N ILE A 245 1.04 -12.70 -6.07
CA ILE A 245 0.42 -13.95 -5.62
C ILE A 245 -0.47 -14.51 -6.73
N GLU A 246 -1.31 -13.69 -7.34
CA GLU A 246 -2.25 -14.10 -8.40
C GLU A 246 -1.56 -14.57 -9.67
N VAL A 247 -0.43 -13.94 -10.05
CA VAL A 247 0.32 -14.34 -11.26
C VAL A 247 1.27 -15.52 -11.03
N CYS A 248 1.39 -16.00 -9.79
CA CYS A 248 2.26 -17.12 -9.48
C CYS A 248 1.62 -18.46 -9.86
N GLY A 249 1.93 -18.98 -11.04
CA GLY A 249 1.41 -20.27 -11.53
C GLY A 249 1.78 -21.50 -10.67
N LYS A 250 2.70 -21.33 -9.69
CA LYS A 250 3.09 -22.35 -8.72
C LYS A 250 2.48 -22.17 -7.35
N ASN A 251 1.71 -21.10 -7.13
CA ASN A 251 1.17 -20.75 -5.81
C ASN A 251 2.23 -20.78 -4.70
N ALA A 252 3.41 -20.23 -5.01
CA ALA A 252 4.57 -20.26 -4.12
C ALA A 252 4.65 -19.05 -3.20
N LEU A 253 3.83 -17.99 -3.42
CA LEU A 253 3.85 -16.76 -2.63
C LEU A 253 2.63 -16.65 -1.73
N SER A 254 2.86 -16.17 -0.51
CA SER A 254 1.82 -15.74 0.42
C SER A 254 2.26 -14.55 1.24
N PHE A 255 1.30 -13.78 1.76
CA PHE A 255 1.63 -12.79 2.78
C PHE A 255 1.81 -13.44 4.14
N LEU A 256 2.80 -12.97 4.89
CA LEU A 256 2.93 -13.33 6.30
C LEU A 256 1.70 -12.85 7.09
N PRO A 257 1.26 -13.60 8.11
CA PRO A 257 0.14 -13.20 8.96
C PRO A 257 0.46 -11.95 9.79
N LYS A 258 1.73 -11.74 10.12
CA LYS A 258 2.24 -10.58 10.83
C LYS A 258 3.38 -9.93 10.06
N ASN A 259 3.49 -8.62 10.16
CA ASN A 259 4.57 -7.83 9.56
C ASN A 259 5.46 -7.23 10.64
N ASN A 260 6.75 -7.09 10.36
CA ASN A 260 7.68 -6.44 11.27
C ASN A 260 7.69 -4.92 11.04
N LEU A 261 7.12 -4.18 11.98
CA LEU A 261 7.00 -2.71 11.91
C LEU A 261 8.37 -2.02 11.92
N LYS A 262 9.35 -2.56 12.66
CA LYS A 262 10.71 -2.01 12.72
C LYS A 262 11.43 -2.17 11.38
N GLU A 263 11.39 -3.36 10.79
CA GLU A 263 11.99 -3.61 9.47
C GLU A 263 11.35 -2.75 8.37
N PHE A 264 10.04 -2.53 8.46
CA PHE A 264 9.34 -1.60 7.58
C PHE A 264 9.86 -0.16 7.72
N ILE A 265 9.99 0.35 8.96
CA ILE A 265 10.46 1.71 9.25
C ILE A 265 11.94 1.89 8.87
N GLU A 266 12.76 0.88 9.08
CA GLU A 266 14.17 0.84 8.69
C GLU A 266 14.36 0.59 7.19
N GLU A 267 13.29 0.35 6.44
CA GLU A 267 13.30 0.08 4.99
C GLU A 267 14.20 -1.10 4.60
N LYS A 268 14.25 -2.13 5.47
CA LYS A 268 15.07 -3.30 5.23
C LYS A 268 14.65 -4.08 3.98
N GLU A 269 15.64 -4.61 3.29
CA GLU A 269 15.46 -5.60 2.24
C GLU A 269 15.44 -7.00 2.86
N LYS A 270 14.46 -7.80 2.46
CA LYS A 270 14.26 -9.17 2.95
C LYS A 270 14.55 -10.16 1.83
N LEU A 271 15.46 -11.08 2.07
CA LEU A 271 15.69 -12.20 1.17
C LEU A 271 14.49 -13.16 1.25
N LEU A 272 13.86 -13.45 0.12
CA LEU A 272 12.74 -14.38 0.04
C LEU A 272 13.18 -15.77 -0.43
N VAL A 273 14.00 -15.84 -1.47
CA VAL A 273 14.53 -17.11 -1.99
C VAL A 273 15.84 -16.88 -2.74
N GLY A 274 16.77 -17.82 -2.61
CA GLY A 274 18.02 -17.85 -3.36
C GLY A 274 18.18 -19.16 -4.12
N ARG A 275 18.85 -19.10 -5.28
CA ARG A 275 19.16 -20.28 -6.11
C ARG A 275 20.54 -20.13 -6.73
N VAL A 276 21.31 -21.21 -6.73
CA VAL A 276 22.59 -21.29 -7.43
C VAL A 276 22.34 -21.63 -8.90
N LYS A 277 23.09 -21.01 -9.79
CA LYS A 277 23.10 -21.35 -11.20
C LYS A 277 23.74 -22.74 -11.40
N LYS A 278 23.10 -23.57 -12.20
CA LYS A 278 23.60 -24.88 -12.59
C LYS A 278 23.88 -24.91 -14.09
N LYS A 279 24.77 -25.79 -14.51
CA LYS A 279 24.96 -26.11 -15.93
C LYS A 279 24.09 -27.30 -16.32
N CYS A 280 23.36 -27.15 -17.40
CA CYS A 280 22.52 -28.21 -17.94
C CYS A 280 23.41 -29.31 -18.52
N LEU A 281 23.23 -30.55 -18.09
CA LEU A 281 24.01 -31.71 -18.62
C LEU A 281 23.78 -31.93 -20.10
N ARG A 282 22.70 -31.41 -20.68
CA ARG A 282 22.38 -31.66 -22.10
C ARG A 282 22.86 -30.57 -23.05
N CYS A 283 22.61 -29.26 -22.71
CA CYS A 283 22.98 -28.16 -23.60
C CYS A 283 24.13 -27.31 -23.05
N ASN A 284 24.68 -27.65 -21.90
CA ASN A 284 25.72 -26.94 -21.17
C ASN A 284 25.40 -25.46 -20.87
N GLY A 285 24.17 -25.01 -21.12
CA GLY A 285 23.68 -23.69 -20.80
C GLY A 285 23.44 -23.55 -19.30
N SER A 286 23.70 -22.35 -18.76
CA SER A 286 23.41 -22.03 -17.36
C SER A 286 21.89 -21.92 -17.16
N PHE A 287 21.38 -22.51 -16.09
CA PHE A 287 19.96 -22.41 -15.70
C PHE A 287 19.80 -22.36 -14.19
N ILE A 288 18.62 -21.94 -13.76
CA ILE A 288 18.22 -21.86 -12.36
C ILE A 288 17.02 -22.78 -12.20
N ASP A 289 17.07 -23.67 -11.22
CA ASP A 289 15.96 -24.55 -10.91
C ASP A 289 15.85 -24.75 -9.39
N SER A 290 14.63 -24.86 -8.90
CA SER A 290 14.34 -25.15 -7.50
C SER A 290 14.50 -26.63 -7.15
N LEU A 291 14.41 -27.48 -8.15
CA LEU A 291 14.48 -28.93 -8.03
C LEU A 291 15.93 -29.41 -8.26
N GLU A 292 16.23 -30.60 -7.81
CA GLU A 292 17.53 -31.25 -8.06
C GLU A 292 17.71 -31.67 -9.53
N ASN A 293 17.08 -30.95 -10.46
CA ASN A 293 17.18 -31.22 -11.86
C ASN A 293 18.56 -30.88 -12.39
N GLU A 294 19.10 -31.76 -13.17
CA GLU A 294 20.39 -31.60 -13.88
C GLU A 294 20.20 -31.10 -15.31
N ILE A 295 18.96 -31.04 -15.79
CA ILE A 295 18.59 -30.64 -17.15
C ILE A 295 17.67 -29.42 -17.07
N CYS A 296 17.97 -28.38 -17.85
CA CYS A 296 17.17 -27.15 -17.89
C CYS A 296 15.76 -27.39 -18.45
N ILE A 297 14.82 -26.52 -18.10
CA ILE A 297 13.42 -26.66 -18.53
C ILE A 297 13.26 -26.72 -20.05
N HIS A 298 14.08 -25.98 -20.80
CA HIS A 298 14.05 -26.00 -22.26
C HIS A 298 14.39 -27.40 -22.83
N CYS A 299 15.42 -28.03 -22.30
CA CYS A 299 15.79 -29.36 -22.71
C CYS A 299 14.77 -30.43 -22.27
N ARG A 300 14.15 -30.26 -21.10
CA ARG A 300 13.07 -31.12 -20.60
C ARG A 300 11.82 -31.04 -21.49
N ASN A 301 11.40 -29.80 -21.82
CA ASN A 301 10.22 -29.59 -22.68
C ASN A 301 10.45 -30.16 -24.10
N ASN A 302 11.65 -30.02 -24.65
CA ASN A 302 11.99 -30.63 -25.94
C ASN A 302 11.94 -32.17 -25.92
N GLU A 303 12.23 -32.77 -24.75
CA GLU A 303 12.07 -34.24 -24.61
C GLU A 303 10.60 -34.66 -24.59
N ILE A 304 9.76 -33.92 -23.88
CA ILE A 304 8.31 -34.18 -23.82
C ILE A 304 7.71 -34.03 -25.20
N LEU A 305 7.94 -32.91 -25.89
CA LEU A 305 7.46 -32.67 -27.24
C LEU A 305 7.94 -33.75 -28.25
N SER A 306 9.19 -34.19 -28.12
CA SER A 306 9.72 -35.24 -29.01
C SER A 306 9.08 -36.60 -28.75
N LYS A 307 8.68 -36.93 -27.51
CA LYS A 307 7.95 -38.13 -27.15
C LYS A 307 6.52 -38.08 -27.67
N ASP A 308 5.83 -36.98 -27.42
CA ASP A 308 4.44 -36.75 -27.85
C ASP A 308 4.31 -36.84 -29.38
N ILE A 309 5.26 -36.24 -30.13
CA ILE A 309 5.31 -36.32 -31.59
C ILE A 309 5.55 -37.76 -32.02
N LYS A 310 6.46 -38.53 -31.39
CA LYS A 310 6.72 -39.92 -31.70
C LYS A 310 5.51 -40.81 -31.41
N GLU A 311 4.78 -40.56 -30.32
CA GLU A 311 3.54 -41.29 -30.00
C GLU A 311 2.44 -40.97 -30.99
N LEU A 312 2.28 -39.70 -31.36
CA LEU A 312 1.32 -39.25 -32.38
C LEU A 312 1.62 -39.92 -33.75
N MET A 313 2.89 -39.93 -34.16
CA MET A 313 3.30 -40.61 -35.40
C MET A 313 3.05 -42.11 -35.38
N LYS A 314 3.19 -42.78 -34.22
CA LYS A 314 2.84 -44.20 -34.05
C LYS A 314 1.34 -44.48 -34.10
N SER A 315 0.51 -43.51 -33.73
CA SER A 315 -0.96 -43.64 -33.77
C SER A 315 -1.57 -43.36 -35.15
N LEU A 316 -0.79 -42.78 -36.06
CA LEU A 316 -1.21 -42.40 -37.41
C LEU A 316 -0.68 -43.36 -38.49
N GLY A 317 0.13 -44.36 -38.16
CA GLY A 317 0.63 -45.44 -39.05
C GLY A 317 0.17 -46.79 -38.60
#